data_4d5525063ac1403aa5e284e7fac4e7f1
#
_entry.id   4d5525063ac1403aa5e284e7fac4e7f1
#
_cell.length_a   1.000
_cell.length_b   1.000
_cell.length_c   1.000
_cell.angle_alpha   90.00
_cell.angle_beta   90.00
_cell.angle_gamma   90.00
#
_symmetry.space_group_name_H-M   'P 1'
#
loop_
_entity.id
_entity.type
_entity.pdbx_description
1 polymer ?
#
loop_
_entity_poly.entity_id
_entity_poly.type
_entity_poly.pdbx_seq_one_letter_code
_entity_poly.pdbx_strand_id
1 'polypeptide(L)'
;MVVLATWNVENLFRPGAEFGPTSEAAYEAKLTGLAHVIGGMRPDVLAVQEVGDPEALQDLVERLDGDWHVVTSTVFEPGHPIRVGFLSRAEPTTVEQISAFPAQLAPVQVDDDGTTIEAMPRGALRVRVTTGGRAVDLVACHLKSKLLSFPGGRFEPHDEGERARFGAYALARRAAEAATVRAAADALLDAHGTDRPVVVMGDLNDEPLAATTQILLGPPGSELDTAGFEAPDKGDPMRLWNLAPRIPAERRFSRRFHGRAELIDHVLVSHRLVHALASVDTATAVPLPSVTEQPSGRRDAPASDHAAVVARFELG
;
A
#
# COMPACT_ATOMS: atom_id res chain seq x y z
N MET A 1 -14.13 -18.69 2.25
CA MET A 1 -13.54 -17.45 2.82
C MET A 1 -12.37 -17.07 1.95
N VAL A 2 -12.23 -15.80 1.58
CA VAL A 2 -11.11 -15.23 0.79
C VAL A 2 -10.32 -14.30 1.69
N VAL A 3 -8.98 -14.40 1.64
CA VAL A 3 -8.06 -13.59 2.45
C VAL A 3 -7.26 -12.66 1.53
N LEU A 4 -7.47 -11.37 1.67
CA LEU A 4 -6.74 -10.33 0.95
C LEU A 4 -5.88 -9.56 1.96
N ALA A 5 -4.62 -9.31 1.62
CA ALA A 5 -3.70 -8.62 2.51
C ALA A 5 -2.83 -7.61 1.75
N THR A 6 -2.36 -6.59 2.47
CA THR A 6 -1.33 -5.67 2.01
C THR A 6 -0.21 -5.56 3.03
N TRP A 7 1.03 -5.44 2.57
CA TRP A 7 2.19 -5.34 3.43
C TRP A 7 3.36 -4.62 2.77
N ASN A 8 3.81 -3.55 3.39
CA ASN A 8 5.11 -2.97 3.08
C ASN A 8 6.20 -3.88 3.67
N VAL A 9 7.01 -4.50 2.83
CA VAL A 9 8.03 -5.50 3.22
C VAL A 9 9.39 -4.87 3.55
N GLU A 10 9.47 -3.55 3.60
CA GLU A 10 10.64 -2.75 3.95
C GLU A 10 11.88 -3.11 3.14
N ASN A 11 12.08 -2.42 2.01
CA ASN A 11 13.30 -2.51 1.19
C ASN A 11 13.75 -3.95 0.87
N LEU A 12 12.89 -4.71 0.20
CA LEU A 12 13.22 -6.07 -0.21
C LEU A 12 14.16 -6.07 -1.43
N PHE A 13 15.46 -6.05 -1.16
CA PHE A 13 16.55 -6.13 -2.12
C PHE A 13 17.42 -7.36 -1.85
N ARG A 14 18.10 -7.85 -2.90
CA ARG A 14 19.17 -8.83 -2.74
C ARG A 14 20.45 -8.21 -2.17
N PRO A 15 21.33 -9.00 -1.54
CA PRO A 15 22.64 -8.53 -1.10
C PRO A 15 23.46 -7.94 -2.25
N GLY A 16 24.25 -6.90 -1.96
CA GLY A 16 25.04 -6.18 -2.95
C GLY A 16 24.31 -5.03 -3.66
N ALA A 17 22.98 -4.94 -3.57
CA ALA A 17 22.25 -3.75 -3.98
C ALA A 17 22.51 -2.60 -3.00
N GLU A 18 22.43 -1.35 -3.48
CA GLU A 18 22.70 -0.15 -2.67
C GLU A 18 21.87 -0.09 -1.39
N PHE A 19 20.59 -0.49 -1.47
CA PHE A 19 19.64 -0.50 -0.34
C PHE A 19 19.44 -1.90 0.26
N GLY A 20 20.14 -2.91 -0.26
CA GLY A 20 20.02 -4.30 0.16
C GLY A 20 20.74 -4.58 1.49
N PRO A 21 20.51 -5.75 2.09
CA PRO A 21 21.18 -6.18 3.31
C PRO A 21 22.70 -6.30 3.09
N THR A 22 23.46 -6.12 4.19
CA THR A 22 24.93 -6.13 4.15
C THR A 22 25.54 -7.53 4.00
N SER A 23 24.73 -8.58 4.21
CA SER A 23 25.19 -9.97 4.13
C SER A 23 24.08 -10.94 3.68
N GLU A 24 24.48 -12.08 3.12
CA GLU A 24 23.58 -13.19 2.80
C GLU A 24 22.82 -13.67 4.05
N ALA A 25 23.47 -13.71 5.20
CA ALA A 25 22.84 -14.16 6.44
C ALA A 25 21.71 -13.22 6.87
N ALA A 26 21.88 -11.91 6.71
CA ALA A 26 20.82 -10.93 6.98
C ALA A 26 19.65 -11.05 5.96
N TYR A 27 19.99 -11.31 4.69
CA TYR A 27 18.99 -11.54 3.65
C TYR A 27 18.14 -12.79 3.94
N GLU A 28 18.79 -13.90 4.26
CA GLU A 28 18.14 -15.16 4.62
C GLU A 28 17.24 -15.01 5.85
N ALA A 29 17.70 -14.26 6.86
CA ALA A 29 16.91 -13.96 8.05
C ALA A 29 15.66 -13.13 7.69
N LYS A 30 15.79 -12.16 6.78
CA LYS A 30 14.67 -11.34 6.29
C LYS A 30 13.66 -12.18 5.54
N LEU A 31 14.09 -12.98 4.56
CA LEU A 31 13.18 -13.87 3.82
C LEU A 31 12.43 -14.81 4.76
N THR A 32 13.13 -15.39 5.73
CA THR A 32 12.52 -16.28 6.75
C THR A 32 11.48 -15.56 7.59
N GLY A 33 11.80 -14.34 8.04
CA GLY A 33 10.87 -13.52 8.82
C GLY A 33 9.61 -13.14 8.03
N LEU A 34 9.79 -12.71 6.78
CA LEU A 34 8.67 -12.38 5.89
C LEU A 34 7.81 -13.61 5.58
N ALA A 35 8.43 -14.73 5.24
CA ALA A 35 7.72 -15.99 4.95
C ALA A 35 6.90 -16.48 6.17
N HIS A 36 7.42 -16.34 7.38
CA HIS A 36 6.71 -16.70 8.60
C HIS A 36 5.42 -15.88 8.79
N VAL A 37 5.48 -14.58 8.57
CA VAL A 37 4.29 -13.70 8.66
C VAL A 37 3.26 -14.07 7.59
N ILE A 38 3.70 -14.26 6.33
CA ILE A 38 2.82 -14.63 5.21
C ILE A 38 2.16 -15.98 5.49
N GLY A 39 2.92 -16.96 5.97
CA GLY A 39 2.40 -18.28 6.35
C GLY A 39 1.34 -18.21 7.46
N GLY A 40 1.49 -17.29 8.43
CA GLY A 40 0.50 -17.03 9.47
C GLY A 40 -0.79 -16.39 8.95
N MET A 41 -0.70 -15.49 7.98
CA MET A 41 -1.85 -14.81 7.36
C MET A 41 -2.63 -15.72 6.41
N ARG A 42 -1.94 -16.60 5.67
CA ARG A 42 -2.45 -17.47 4.60
C ARG A 42 -3.28 -16.67 3.57
N PRO A 43 -2.72 -15.65 2.93
CA PRO A 43 -3.47 -14.86 1.98
C PRO A 43 -3.72 -15.61 0.67
N ASP A 44 -4.88 -15.36 0.05
CA ASP A 44 -5.14 -15.73 -1.34
C ASP A 44 -4.47 -14.74 -2.30
N VAL A 45 -4.46 -13.46 -1.90
CA VAL A 45 -3.75 -12.38 -2.60
C VAL A 45 -3.08 -11.47 -1.57
N LEU A 46 -1.80 -11.17 -1.79
CA LEU A 46 -1.00 -10.24 -1.00
C LEU A 46 -0.45 -9.14 -1.91
N ALA A 47 -0.84 -7.90 -1.68
CA ALA A 47 -0.17 -6.73 -2.24
C ALA A 47 1.07 -6.40 -1.42
N VAL A 48 2.20 -6.18 -2.08
CA VAL A 48 3.47 -5.84 -1.42
C VAL A 48 3.99 -4.50 -1.88
N GLN A 49 4.61 -3.75 -0.98
CA GLN A 49 5.27 -2.48 -1.24
C GLN A 49 6.75 -2.60 -0.87
N GLU A 50 7.58 -1.71 -1.42
CA GLU A 50 9.03 -1.68 -1.25
C GLU A 50 9.77 -2.94 -1.76
N VAL A 51 9.26 -3.49 -2.86
CA VAL A 51 10.02 -4.50 -3.61
C VAL A 51 11.10 -3.79 -4.41
N GLY A 52 12.35 -3.96 -4.01
CA GLY A 52 13.50 -3.40 -4.70
C GLY A 52 13.88 -4.25 -5.92
N ASP A 53 14.15 -5.52 -5.67
CA ASP A 53 14.46 -6.52 -6.70
C ASP A 53 13.26 -7.44 -6.93
N PRO A 54 12.73 -7.54 -8.17
CA PRO A 54 11.71 -8.55 -8.50
C PRO A 54 12.16 -9.98 -8.18
N GLU A 55 13.45 -10.27 -8.36
CA GLU A 55 14.04 -11.56 -8.03
C GLU A 55 14.06 -11.83 -6.52
N ALA A 56 14.22 -10.80 -5.69
CA ALA A 56 14.11 -10.97 -4.23
C ALA A 56 12.69 -11.36 -3.80
N LEU A 57 11.68 -10.88 -4.52
CA LEU A 57 10.30 -11.30 -4.28
C LEU A 57 10.08 -12.76 -4.72
N GLN A 58 10.77 -13.21 -5.80
CA GLN A 58 10.77 -14.61 -6.22
C GLN A 58 11.44 -15.50 -5.18
N ASP A 59 12.61 -15.08 -4.66
CA ASP A 59 13.31 -15.80 -3.58
C ASP A 59 12.44 -15.95 -2.31
N LEU A 60 11.63 -14.91 -2.00
CA LEU A 60 10.66 -14.99 -0.91
C LEU A 60 9.57 -16.05 -1.18
N VAL A 61 9.05 -16.08 -2.40
CA VAL A 61 7.99 -17.03 -2.78
C VAL A 61 8.47 -18.47 -2.67
N GLU A 62 9.74 -18.76 -2.97
CA GLU A 62 10.35 -20.10 -2.82
C GLU A 62 10.38 -20.59 -1.36
N ARG A 63 10.17 -19.69 -0.38
CA ARG A 63 10.06 -20.02 1.05
C ARG A 63 8.61 -20.25 1.51
N LEU A 64 7.64 -20.03 0.62
CA LEU A 64 6.21 -20.15 0.92
C LEU A 64 5.66 -21.50 0.46
N ASP A 65 4.72 -22.03 1.24
CA ASP A 65 4.00 -23.25 0.86
C ASP A 65 3.08 -23.02 -0.34
N GLY A 66 3.03 -24.00 -1.24
CA GLY A 66 2.12 -24.06 -2.39
C GLY A 66 2.50 -23.10 -3.52
N ASP A 67 1.70 -23.10 -4.57
CA ASP A 67 1.97 -22.32 -5.77
C ASP A 67 1.59 -20.85 -5.62
N TRP A 68 2.43 -19.98 -6.19
CA TRP A 68 2.23 -18.54 -6.21
C TRP A 68 2.54 -17.93 -7.56
N HIS A 69 1.70 -17.02 -8.00
CA HIS A 69 1.95 -16.14 -9.13
C HIS A 69 2.47 -14.80 -8.62
N VAL A 70 3.59 -14.35 -9.18
CA VAL A 70 4.26 -13.11 -8.81
C VAL A 70 4.10 -12.10 -9.93
N VAL A 71 3.64 -10.90 -9.59
CA VAL A 71 3.57 -9.76 -10.52
C VAL A 71 4.16 -8.54 -9.84
N THR A 72 5.10 -7.86 -10.50
CA THR A 72 5.68 -6.60 -10.01
C THR A 72 5.41 -5.46 -10.97
N SER A 73 5.29 -4.24 -10.43
CA SER A 73 5.26 -3.03 -11.26
C SER A 73 6.58 -2.87 -12.03
N THR A 74 6.50 -2.39 -13.26
CA THR A 74 7.65 -1.95 -14.04
C THR A 74 8.00 -0.48 -13.79
N VAL A 75 7.12 0.24 -13.07
CA VAL A 75 7.33 1.62 -12.65
C VAL A 75 7.96 1.66 -11.27
N PHE A 76 9.04 2.39 -11.11
CA PHE A 76 9.78 2.58 -9.86
C PHE A 76 10.52 3.93 -9.84
N GLU A 77 10.78 4.45 -8.65
CA GLU A 77 11.51 5.71 -8.45
C GLU A 77 13.00 5.52 -8.74
N PRO A 78 13.60 6.26 -9.70
CA PRO A 78 14.99 5.99 -10.14
C PRO A 78 16.03 6.09 -9.03
N GLY A 79 15.90 7.04 -8.10
CA GLY A 79 16.85 7.25 -7.00
C GLY A 79 16.73 6.23 -5.85
N HIS A 80 15.59 5.51 -5.78
CA HIS A 80 15.33 4.44 -4.80
C HIS A 80 14.38 3.44 -5.47
N PRO A 81 14.90 2.42 -6.17
CA PRO A 81 14.13 1.63 -7.14
C PRO A 81 13.18 0.63 -6.49
N ILE A 82 12.33 1.10 -5.57
CA ILE A 82 11.27 0.31 -4.96
C ILE A 82 9.98 0.39 -5.77
N ARG A 83 9.25 -0.69 -5.79
CA ARG A 83 7.99 -0.86 -6.55
C ARG A 83 6.95 -1.60 -5.73
N VAL A 84 5.73 -1.61 -6.26
CA VAL A 84 4.65 -2.44 -5.73
C VAL A 84 4.56 -3.75 -6.49
N GLY A 85 3.98 -4.78 -5.86
CA GLY A 85 3.77 -6.08 -6.48
C GLY A 85 2.60 -6.82 -5.87
N PHE A 86 2.31 -7.98 -6.43
CA PHE A 86 1.34 -8.93 -5.92
C PHE A 86 1.91 -10.34 -5.87
N LEU A 87 1.57 -11.05 -4.81
CA LEU A 87 1.61 -12.51 -4.72
C LEU A 87 0.16 -13.01 -4.72
N SER A 88 -0.17 -13.95 -5.60
CA SER A 88 -1.53 -14.49 -5.72
C SER A 88 -1.51 -16.01 -5.86
N ARG A 89 -2.46 -16.69 -5.21
CA ARG A 89 -2.68 -18.13 -5.40
C ARG A 89 -3.31 -18.45 -6.76
N ALA A 90 -4.12 -17.55 -7.28
CA ALA A 90 -4.71 -17.66 -8.61
C ALA A 90 -3.94 -16.82 -9.61
N GLU A 91 -3.81 -17.32 -10.84
CA GLU A 91 -3.16 -16.57 -11.92
C GLU A 91 -3.94 -15.28 -12.22
N PRO A 92 -3.28 -14.10 -12.22
CA PRO A 92 -3.91 -12.85 -12.61
C PRO A 92 -4.27 -12.84 -14.09
N THR A 93 -5.53 -12.51 -14.42
CA THR A 93 -6.04 -12.43 -15.79
C THR A 93 -5.86 -11.07 -16.43
N THR A 94 -5.55 -10.04 -15.63
CA THR A 94 -5.25 -8.67 -16.07
C THR A 94 -4.11 -8.15 -15.22
N VAL A 95 -3.14 -7.47 -15.88
CA VAL A 95 -2.06 -6.73 -15.21
C VAL A 95 -1.95 -5.38 -15.90
N GLU A 96 -2.07 -4.29 -15.15
CA GLU A 96 -2.06 -2.93 -15.68
C GLU A 96 -1.23 -2.00 -14.78
N GLN A 97 -0.33 -1.22 -15.42
CA GLN A 97 0.46 -0.20 -14.75
C GLN A 97 -0.35 1.11 -14.69
N ILE A 98 -0.35 1.76 -13.54
CA ILE A 98 -1.03 3.04 -13.30
C ILE A 98 0.03 4.02 -12.81
N SER A 99 0.28 5.11 -13.55
CA SER A 99 1.29 6.09 -13.13
C SER A 99 0.94 7.53 -13.48
N ALA A 100 0.39 7.82 -14.67
CA ALA A 100 0.13 9.19 -15.13
C ALA A 100 -0.86 9.90 -14.20
N PHE A 101 -0.51 11.10 -13.76
CA PHE A 101 -1.45 11.97 -13.04
C PHE A 101 -2.62 12.38 -13.93
N PRO A 102 -3.82 12.60 -13.37
CA PRO A 102 -4.88 13.29 -14.09
C PRO A 102 -4.37 14.61 -14.68
N ALA A 103 -4.68 14.87 -15.96
CA ALA A 103 -4.16 16.04 -16.70
C ALA A 103 -4.42 17.37 -15.99
N GLN A 104 -5.51 17.46 -15.20
CA GLN A 104 -5.86 18.64 -14.43
C GLN A 104 -4.95 18.88 -13.22
N LEU A 105 -4.20 17.87 -12.77
CA LEU A 105 -3.29 17.93 -11.63
C LEU A 105 -1.81 17.91 -12.04
N ALA A 106 -1.51 17.65 -13.30
CA ALA A 106 -0.15 17.65 -13.83
C ALA A 106 0.21 19.03 -14.45
N PRO A 107 1.47 19.47 -14.32
CA PRO A 107 2.55 18.87 -13.53
C PRO A 107 2.48 19.23 -12.05
N VAL A 108 3.08 18.39 -11.18
CA VAL A 108 3.23 18.65 -9.75
C VAL A 108 4.65 19.09 -9.43
N GLN A 109 4.80 20.25 -8.79
CA GLN A 109 6.11 20.73 -8.35
C GLN A 109 6.62 19.91 -7.15
N VAL A 110 7.91 19.57 -7.17
CA VAL A 110 8.56 18.72 -6.16
C VAL A 110 9.82 19.30 -5.54
N ASP A 111 10.30 20.44 -6.05
CA ASP A 111 11.53 21.10 -5.59
C ASP A 111 11.42 22.64 -5.72
N ASP A 112 12.26 23.36 -4.96
CA ASP A 112 12.35 24.84 -4.97
C ASP A 112 12.87 25.41 -6.30
N ASP A 113 13.60 24.63 -7.09
CA ASP A 113 14.12 25.03 -8.42
C ASP A 113 13.03 24.98 -9.53
N GLY A 114 11.81 24.60 -9.19
CA GLY A 114 10.71 24.45 -10.14
C GLY A 114 10.63 23.08 -10.81
N THR A 115 11.44 22.12 -10.39
CA THR A 115 11.33 20.74 -10.89
C THR A 115 9.94 20.18 -10.64
N THR A 116 9.37 19.56 -11.68
CA THR A 116 8.02 18.99 -11.66
C THR A 116 8.01 17.54 -12.12
N ILE A 117 6.94 16.83 -11.76
CA ILE A 117 6.65 15.47 -12.23
C ILE A 117 5.22 15.37 -12.79
N GLU A 118 5.00 14.48 -13.73
CA GLU A 118 3.70 14.26 -14.40
C GLU A 118 3.08 12.89 -14.08
N ALA A 119 3.79 12.08 -13.29
CA ALA A 119 3.38 10.72 -12.97
C ALA A 119 3.84 10.32 -11.56
N MET A 120 3.19 9.31 -11.01
CA MET A 120 3.60 8.65 -9.77
C MET A 120 4.96 7.96 -9.98
N PRO A 121 6.04 8.34 -9.28
CA PRO A 121 7.36 7.74 -9.48
C PRO A 121 7.39 6.23 -9.15
N ARG A 122 6.60 5.77 -8.18
CA ARG A 122 6.52 4.35 -7.82
C ARG A 122 5.40 3.60 -8.55
N GLY A 123 4.50 4.35 -9.21
CA GLY A 123 3.31 3.80 -9.84
C GLY A 123 2.33 3.13 -8.87
N ALA A 124 1.26 2.63 -9.43
CA ALA A 124 0.37 1.65 -8.81
C ALA A 124 0.17 0.50 -9.79
N LEU A 125 -0.23 -0.65 -9.29
CA LEU A 125 -0.39 -1.87 -10.07
C LEU A 125 -1.80 -2.41 -9.88
N ARG A 126 -2.52 -2.61 -10.99
CA ARG A 126 -3.80 -3.30 -11.01
C ARG A 126 -3.60 -4.74 -11.42
N VAL A 127 -4.27 -5.65 -10.71
CA VAL A 127 -4.47 -7.04 -11.16
C VAL A 127 -5.93 -7.42 -11.03
N ARG A 128 -6.37 -8.36 -11.88
CA ARG A 128 -7.67 -9.05 -11.72
C ARG A 128 -7.40 -10.51 -11.45
N VAL A 129 -7.96 -11.05 -10.38
CA VAL A 129 -7.86 -12.46 -10.03
C VAL A 129 -9.24 -13.06 -9.78
N THR A 130 -9.39 -14.36 -10.05
CA THR A 130 -10.59 -15.11 -9.64
C THR A 130 -10.31 -15.82 -8.34
N THR A 131 -10.99 -15.42 -7.27
CA THR A 131 -10.86 -16.03 -5.96
C THR A 131 -12.24 -16.14 -5.29
N GLY A 132 -12.49 -17.18 -4.52
CA GLY A 132 -13.82 -17.45 -3.96
C GLY A 132 -14.93 -17.57 -5.01
N GLY A 133 -14.59 -17.99 -6.23
CA GLY A 133 -15.53 -18.09 -7.35
C GLY A 133 -15.92 -16.76 -8.01
N ARG A 134 -15.27 -15.66 -7.67
CA ARG A 134 -15.55 -14.31 -8.22
C ARG A 134 -14.29 -13.64 -8.75
N ALA A 135 -14.45 -12.86 -9.81
CA ALA A 135 -13.41 -11.96 -10.29
C ALA A 135 -13.35 -10.75 -9.37
N VAL A 136 -12.15 -10.45 -8.84
CA VAL A 136 -11.87 -9.31 -7.97
C VAL A 136 -10.81 -8.44 -8.66
N ASP A 137 -11.07 -7.14 -8.76
CA ASP A 137 -10.09 -6.15 -9.21
C ASP A 137 -9.35 -5.59 -7.99
N LEU A 138 -8.03 -5.65 -8.01
CA LEU A 138 -7.19 -5.18 -6.92
C LEU A 138 -6.17 -4.16 -7.45
N VAL A 139 -5.99 -3.06 -6.73
CA VAL A 139 -5.00 -2.03 -7.00
C VAL A 139 -4.06 -1.94 -5.81
N ALA A 140 -2.77 -2.22 -6.02
CA ALA A 140 -1.71 -1.98 -5.04
C ALA A 140 -1.08 -0.61 -5.28
N CYS A 141 -0.86 0.16 -4.22
CA CYS A 141 -0.18 1.45 -4.30
C CYS A 141 0.80 1.67 -3.13
N HIS A 142 1.76 2.56 -3.33
CA HIS A 142 2.66 3.05 -2.30
C HIS A 142 2.85 4.56 -2.53
N LEU A 143 2.12 5.39 -1.78
CA LEU A 143 2.10 6.83 -1.97
C LEU A 143 3.34 7.49 -1.35
N LYS A 144 3.61 8.76 -1.72
CA LYS A 144 4.74 9.54 -1.20
C LYS A 144 4.75 9.58 0.33
N SER A 145 5.87 9.17 0.91
CA SER A 145 6.09 9.17 2.36
C SER A 145 6.12 10.58 2.96
N LYS A 146 5.92 10.67 4.29
CA LYS A 146 6.14 11.88 5.07
C LYS A 146 7.63 12.20 5.28
N LEU A 147 8.51 11.23 5.03
CA LEU A 147 9.95 11.47 5.03
C LEU A 147 10.33 12.45 3.92
N LEU A 148 10.95 13.56 4.30
CA LEU A 148 11.41 14.58 3.39
C LEU A 148 12.84 14.26 2.95
N SER A 149 13.11 14.51 1.67
CA SER A 149 14.45 14.51 1.11
C SER A 149 14.67 15.87 0.44
N PHE A 150 15.85 16.42 0.62
CA PHE A 150 16.23 17.74 0.15
C PHE A 150 17.31 17.63 -0.93
N PRO A 151 17.55 18.67 -1.73
CA PRO A 151 18.60 18.67 -2.76
C PRO A 151 19.96 18.19 -2.23
N GLY A 152 20.68 17.43 -3.06
CA GLY A 152 21.96 16.82 -2.67
C GLY A 152 21.84 15.58 -1.80
N GLY A 153 20.67 14.95 -1.70
CA GLY A 153 20.45 13.71 -0.94
C GLY A 153 20.40 13.92 0.58
N ARG A 154 20.18 15.16 1.03
CA ARG A 154 20.04 15.46 2.46
C ARG A 154 18.71 14.99 3.02
N PHE A 155 18.69 14.58 4.28
CA PHE A 155 17.48 14.31 5.08
C PHE A 155 17.21 15.41 6.12
N GLU A 156 18.14 16.36 6.28
CA GLU A 156 17.99 17.51 7.18
C GLU A 156 17.81 18.79 6.37
N PRO A 157 16.83 19.65 6.69
CA PRO A 157 16.64 20.94 6.07
C PRO A 157 17.72 21.93 6.54
N HIS A 158 18.00 22.95 5.73
CA HIS A 158 18.87 24.07 6.14
C HIS A 158 18.17 24.96 7.17
N ASP A 159 16.86 25.11 7.05
CA ASP A 159 16.03 25.93 7.95
C ASP A 159 14.55 25.45 7.95
N GLU A 160 13.76 26.04 8.82
CA GLU A 160 12.34 25.69 8.96
C GLU A 160 11.51 26.09 7.73
N GLY A 161 11.90 27.13 6.99
CA GLY A 161 11.24 27.52 5.76
C GLY A 161 11.42 26.46 4.65
N GLU A 162 12.65 25.92 4.48
CA GLU A 162 12.89 24.79 3.58
C GLU A 162 12.08 23.57 3.97
N ARG A 163 12.10 23.19 5.26
CA ARG A 163 11.31 22.06 5.76
C ARG A 163 9.82 22.20 5.44
N ALA A 164 9.25 23.40 5.65
CA ALA A 164 7.84 23.67 5.42
C ALA A 164 7.48 23.56 3.93
N ARG A 165 8.30 24.12 3.03
CA ARG A 165 8.06 24.03 1.58
C ARG A 165 8.14 22.61 1.07
N PHE A 166 9.18 21.84 1.46
CA PHE A 166 9.31 20.44 1.06
C PHE A 166 8.21 19.56 1.63
N GLY A 167 7.72 19.87 2.83
CA GLY A 167 6.51 19.28 3.38
C GLY A 167 5.27 19.52 2.52
N ALA A 168 5.12 20.74 1.99
CA ALA A 168 4.03 21.09 1.08
C ALA A 168 4.16 20.38 -0.28
N TYR A 169 5.36 20.28 -0.86
CA TYR A 169 5.61 19.54 -2.10
C TYR A 169 5.30 18.04 -1.92
N ALA A 170 5.75 17.43 -0.81
CA ALA A 170 5.45 16.04 -0.52
C ALA A 170 3.94 15.77 -0.34
N LEU A 171 3.21 16.71 0.28
CA LEU A 171 1.75 16.64 0.40
C LEU A 171 1.06 16.77 -0.95
N ALA A 172 1.46 17.75 -1.78
CA ALA A 172 0.91 17.96 -3.12
C ALA A 172 1.12 16.71 -4.01
N ARG A 173 2.33 16.13 -3.99
CA ARG A 173 2.64 14.88 -4.67
C ARG A 173 1.74 13.74 -4.18
N ARG A 174 1.64 13.50 -2.87
CA ARG A 174 0.80 12.43 -2.30
C ARG A 174 -0.67 12.61 -2.66
N ALA A 175 -1.17 13.86 -2.69
CA ALA A 175 -2.54 14.16 -3.09
C ALA A 175 -2.80 13.83 -4.58
N ALA A 176 -1.85 14.16 -5.48
CA ALA A 176 -1.95 13.82 -6.90
C ALA A 176 -1.86 12.29 -7.12
N GLU A 177 -0.99 11.60 -6.38
CA GLU A 177 -0.91 10.14 -6.38
C GLU A 177 -2.22 9.50 -5.91
N ALA A 178 -2.82 10.00 -4.81
CA ALA A 178 -4.12 9.53 -4.32
C ALA A 178 -5.24 9.74 -5.36
N ALA A 179 -5.27 10.90 -6.01
CA ALA A 179 -6.23 11.19 -7.09
C ALA A 179 -6.05 10.28 -8.31
N THR A 180 -4.81 9.91 -8.64
CA THR A 180 -4.50 8.96 -9.72
C THR A 180 -5.04 7.56 -9.40
N VAL A 181 -4.81 7.06 -8.19
CA VAL A 181 -5.35 5.78 -7.73
C VAL A 181 -6.88 5.82 -7.66
N ARG A 182 -7.45 6.97 -7.23
CA ARG A 182 -8.90 7.17 -7.22
C ARG A 182 -9.50 7.12 -8.63
N ALA A 183 -8.88 7.76 -9.61
CA ALA A 183 -9.33 7.71 -11.01
C ALA A 183 -9.32 6.28 -11.57
N ALA A 184 -8.31 5.48 -11.22
CA ALA A 184 -8.27 4.06 -11.58
C ALA A 184 -9.40 3.27 -10.89
N ALA A 185 -9.66 3.53 -9.60
CA ALA A 185 -10.77 2.92 -8.88
C ALA A 185 -12.13 3.31 -9.47
N ASP A 186 -12.32 4.56 -9.91
CA ASP A 186 -13.55 5.02 -10.58
C ASP A 186 -13.82 4.24 -11.86
N ALA A 187 -12.79 4.00 -12.67
CA ALA A 187 -12.91 3.20 -13.89
C ALA A 187 -13.27 1.73 -13.61
N LEU A 188 -12.79 1.17 -12.49
CA LEU A 188 -13.11 -0.19 -12.07
C LEU A 188 -14.52 -0.32 -11.49
N LEU A 189 -14.91 0.64 -10.66
CA LEU A 189 -16.25 0.70 -10.07
C LEU A 189 -17.30 0.95 -11.17
N ASP A 190 -17.07 1.90 -12.08
CA ASP A 190 -17.92 2.23 -13.21
C ASP A 190 -19.42 2.32 -12.81
N ALA A 191 -19.68 2.99 -11.71
CA ALA A 191 -21.00 3.12 -11.08
C ALA A 191 -21.69 1.79 -10.69
N HIS A 192 -20.93 0.70 -10.53
CA HIS A 192 -21.43 -0.64 -10.19
C HIS A 192 -20.74 -1.23 -8.94
N GLY A 193 -20.24 -0.39 -8.03
CA GLY A 193 -19.56 -0.83 -6.81
C GLY A 193 -20.41 -1.68 -5.86
N THR A 194 -21.74 -1.66 -6.03
CA THR A 194 -22.67 -2.57 -5.34
C THR A 194 -22.56 -4.02 -5.83
N ASP A 195 -22.04 -4.24 -7.03
CA ASP A 195 -21.95 -5.55 -7.67
C ASP A 195 -20.50 -5.96 -7.95
N ARG A 196 -19.63 -4.99 -8.25
CA ARG A 196 -18.22 -5.21 -8.60
C ARG A 196 -17.33 -5.27 -7.38
N PRO A 197 -16.61 -6.39 -7.14
CA PRO A 197 -15.58 -6.47 -6.11
C PRO A 197 -14.34 -5.68 -6.55
N VAL A 198 -14.11 -4.52 -5.96
CA VAL A 198 -12.94 -3.67 -6.20
C VAL A 198 -12.24 -3.41 -4.88
N VAL A 199 -10.92 -3.54 -4.86
CA VAL A 199 -10.05 -3.30 -3.70
C VAL A 199 -8.93 -2.35 -4.10
N VAL A 200 -8.71 -1.31 -3.29
CA VAL A 200 -7.50 -0.50 -3.30
C VAL A 200 -6.77 -0.73 -2.00
N MET A 201 -5.49 -1.09 -2.05
CA MET A 201 -4.73 -1.39 -0.84
C MET A 201 -3.25 -1.04 -0.99
N GLY A 202 -2.60 -0.77 0.13
CA GLY A 202 -1.18 -0.44 0.16
C GLY A 202 -0.80 0.50 1.28
N ASP A 203 0.45 0.92 1.23
CA ASP A 203 0.99 1.96 2.08
C ASP A 203 0.60 3.34 1.53
N LEU A 204 -0.39 3.98 2.15
CA LEU A 204 -0.85 5.31 1.78
C LEU A 204 0.00 6.42 2.40
N ASN A 205 0.92 6.06 3.30
CA ASN A 205 1.78 6.99 4.04
C ASN A 205 1.01 8.11 4.76
N ASP A 206 -0.27 7.86 5.07
CA ASP A 206 -1.11 8.78 5.82
C ASP A 206 -2.20 8.03 6.60
N GLU A 207 -2.73 8.66 7.64
CA GLU A 207 -3.72 8.05 8.53
C GLU A 207 -5.13 8.02 7.90
N PRO A 208 -6.08 7.21 8.43
CA PRO A 208 -7.42 7.04 7.85
C PRO A 208 -8.18 8.35 7.63
N LEU A 209 -8.02 9.34 8.51
CA LEU A 209 -8.72 10.62 8.44
C LEU A 209 -7.93 11.73 7.75
N ALA A 210 -6.72 11.44 7.27
CA ALA A 210 -5.93 12.42 6.53
C ALA A 210 -6.59 12.79 5.19
N ALA A 211 -6.40 14.04 4.76
CA ALA A 211 -7.02 14.56 3.54
C ALA A 211 -6.67 13.73 2.29
N THR A 212 -5.44 13.23 2.19
CA THR A 212 -4.99 12.39 1.07
C THR A 212 -5.69 11.03 1.05
N THR A 213 -5.89 10.41 2.22
CA THR A 213 -6.65 9.16 2.35
C THR A 213 -8.14 9.38 2.01
N GLN A 214 -8.70 10.52 2.41
CA GLN A 214 -10.10 10.87 2.11
C GLN A 214 -10.38 11.04 0.61
N ILE A 215 -9.39 11.45 -0.20
CA ILE A 215 -9.51 11.51 -1.67
C ILE A 215 -9.91 10.14 -2.25
N LEU A 216 -9.39 9.05 -1.68
CA LEU A 216 -9.64 7.69 -2.17
C LEU A 216 -11.07 7.19 -1.89
N LEU A 217 -11.76 7.72 -0.88
CA LEU A 217 -13.10 7.24 -0.50
C LEU A 217 -14.15 7.53 -1.56
N GLY A 218 -14.05 8.66 -2.26
CA GLY A 218 -15.03 9.07 -3.28
C GLY A 218 -16.23 9.82 -2.69
N PRO A 219 -17.46 9.62 -3.25
CA PRO A 219 -18.62 10.40 -2.85
C PRO A 219 -18.96 10.22 -1.36
N PRO A 220 -19.53 11.24 -0.72
CA PRO A 220 -19.99 11.10 0.67
C PRO A 220 -21.11 10.07 0.78
N GLY A 221 -21.22 9.46 1.94
CA GLY A 221 -22.24 8.46 2.27
C GLY A 221 -22.09 8.03 3.70
N SER A 222 -22.81 7.01 4.12
CA SER A 222 -22.73 6.48 5.47
C SER A 222 -21.39 5.79 5.71
N GLU A 223 -20.79 6.05 6.85
CA GLU A 223 -19.55 5.40 7.29
C GLU A 223 -19.84 4.05 7.98
N LEU A 224 -18.83 3.17 7.97
CA LEU A 224 -18.88 1.91 8.72
C LEU A 224 -19.24 2.17 10.19
N ASP A 225 -20.10 1.32 10.74
CA ASP A 225 -20.55 1.38 12.15
C ASP A 225 -21.35 2.65 12.53
N THR A 226 -21.85 3.40 11.55
CA THR A 226 -22.74 4.55 11.78
C THR A 226 -24.19 4.21 11.52
N ALA A 227 -25.10 5.00 12.12
CA ALA A 227 -26.53 4.86 11.85
C ALA A 227 -26.82 5.15 10.37
N GLY A 228 -27.59 4.25 9.74
CA GLY A 228 -27.95 4.38 8.34
C GLY A 228 -26.98 3.70 7.36
N PHE A 229 -25.89 3.13 7.82
CA PHE A 229 -24.94 2.42 6.94
C PHE A 229 -25.60 1.33 6.07
N GLU A 230 -26.60 0.64 6.60
CA GLU A 230 -27.36 -0.39 5.89
C GLU A 230 -28.43 0.18 4.93
N ALA A 231 -28.67 1.49 4.97
CA ALA A 231 -29.63 2.12 4.07
C ALA A 231 -28.93 2.50 2.76
N PRO A 232 -29.50 2.13 1.58
CA PRO A 232 -28.93 2.51 0.29
C PRO A 232 -28.74 4.02 0.15
N ASP A 233 -27.57 4.44 -0.30
CA ASP A 233 -27.31 5.84 -0.63
C ASP A 233 -26.75 6.02 -2.07
N LYS A 234 -26.73 7.27 -2.54
CA LYS A 234 -26.29 7.59 -3.90
C LYS A 234 -24.79 7.40 -4.10
N GLY A 235 -24.01 7.31 -3.02
CA GLY A 235 -22.58 7.11 -3.05
C GLY A 235 -22.17 5.65 -3.25
N ASP A 236 -23.01 4.70 -2.85
CA ASP A 236 -22.69 3.26 -2.83
C ASP A 236 -22.06 2.73 -4.14
N PRO A 237 -22.54 3.08 -5.34
CA PRO A 237 -21.96 2.56 -6.58
C PRO A 237 -20.54 3.02 -6.86
N MET A 238 -20.10 4.15 -6.30
CA MET A 238 -18.81 4.77 -6.59
C MET A 238 -17.90 4.92 -5.37
N ARG A 239 -18.38 4.59 -4.17
CA ARG A 239 -17.62 4.76 -2.93
C ARG A 239 -16.70 3.58 -2.68
N LEU A 240 -15.57 3.87 -2.03
CA LEU A 240 -14.72 2.90 -1.35
C LEU A 240 -14.81 3.13 0.15
N TRP A 241 -14.86 2.04 0.92
CA TRP A 241 -14.84 2.07 2.39
C TRP A 241 -13.48 1.63 2.89
N ASN A 242 -12.83 2.48 3.69
CA ASN A 242 -11.63 2.12 4.41
C ASN A 242 -11.99 1.18 5.57
N LEU A 243 -11.37 0.02 5.63
CA LEU A 243 -11.65 -0.98 6.66
C LEU A 243 -11.02 -0.67 8.03
N ALA A 244 -10.26 0.41 8.14
CA ALA A 244 -9.59 0.81 9.38
C ALA A 244 -10.49 0.82 10.63
N PRO A 245 -11.74 1.31 10.60
CA PRO A 245 -12.62 1.29 11.78
C PRO A 245 -12.89 -0.11 12.34
N ARG A 246 -12.85 -1.14 11.49
CA ARG A 246 -13.11 -2.53 11.85
C ARG A 246 -11.89 -3.26 12.42
N ILE A 247 -10.69 -2.68 12.35
CA ILE A 247 -9.51 -3.23 13.03
C ILE A 247 -9.68 -2.99 14.54
N PRO A 248 -9.47 -4.02 15.40
CA PRO A 248 -9.52 -3.86 16.85
C PRO A 248 -8.63 -2.70 17.32
N ALA A 249 -9.14 -1.87 18.21
CA ALA A 249 -8.50 -0.59 18.58
C ALA A 249 -7.04 -0.75 19.05
N GLU A 250 -6.77 -1.82 19.82
CA GLU A 250 -5.44 -2.13 20.35
C GLU A 250 -4.45 -2.61 19.28
N ARG A 251 -4.93 -2.99 18.09
CA ARG A 251 -4.15 -3.43 16.94
C ARG A 251 -4.30 -2.51 15.73
N ARG A 252 -5.01 -1.38 15.86
CA ARG A 252 -5.27 -0.43 14.76
C ARG A 252 -4.05 0.44 14.48
N PHE A 253 -2.94 -0.20 14.14
CA PHE A 253 -1.73 0.45 13.67
C PHE A 253 -0.93 -0.51 12.80
N SER A 254 -0.22 0.04 11.81
CA SER A 254 0.66 -0.72 10.94
C SER A 254 2.13 -0.33 11.08
N ARG A 255 2.42 0.79 11.75
CA ARG A 255 3.78 1.30 11.96
C ARG A 255 3.90 1.98 13.32
N ARG A 256 5.13 2.04 13.85
CA ARG A 256 5.47 2.89 15.00
C ARG A 256 6.54 3.90 14.58
N PHE A 257 6.24 5.18 14.72
CA PHE A 257 7.17 6.26 14.39
C PHE A 257 7.36 7.17 15.61
N HIS A 258 8.62 7.37 16.05
CA HIS A 258 8.93 8.10 17.29
C HIS A 258 8.06 7.66 18.49
N GLY A 259 7.86 6.36 18.65
CA GLY A 259 7.05 5.78 19.72
C GLY A 259 5.54 5.84 19.52
N ARG A 260 5.04 6.59 18.51
CA ARG A 260 3.61 6.68 18.20
C ARG A 260 3.18 5.56 17.24
N ALA A 261 2.06 4.95 17.55
CA ALA A 261 1.41 3.99 16.67
C ALA A 261 0.63 4.76 15.58
N GLU A 262 0.85 4.41 14.31
CA GLU A 262 0.22 5.01 13.13
C GLU A 262 -0.38 3.90 12.27
N LEU A 263 -1.58 4.10 11.72
CA LEU A 263 -2.13 3.22 10.69
C LEU A 263 -1.98 3.93 9.35
N ILE A 264 -1.01 3.51 8.54
CA ILE A 264 -0.68 4.10 7.25
C ILE A 264 -0.81 3.12 6.08
N ASP A 265 -0.97 1.82 6.39
CA ASP A 265 -1.32 0.77 5.44
C ASP A 265 -2.81 0.50 5.50
N HIS A 266 -3.47 0.49 4.34
CA HIS A 266 -4.93 0.45 4.27
C HIS A 266 -5.45 -0.57 3.27
N VAL A 267 -6.67 -1.04 3.55
CA VAL A 267 -7.51 -1.78 2.62
C VAL A 267 -8.82 -1.02 2.47
N LEU A 268 -9.08 -0.54 1.25
CA LEU A 268 -10.31 0.15 0.88
C LEU A 268 -11.08 -0.74 -0.11
N VAL A 269 -12.37 -0.88 0.09
CA VAL A 269 -13.18 -1.85 -0.67
C VAL A 269 -14.47 -1.24 -1.20
N SER A 270 -14.99 -1.77 -2.31
CA SER A 270 -16.30 -1.42 -2.84
C SER A 270 -17.43 -1.86 -1.92
N HIS A 271 -18.63 -1.31 -2.11
CA HIS A 271 -19.86 -1.66 -1.38
C HIS A 271 -20.10 -3.18 -1.38
N ARG A 272 -19.92 -3.86 -2.52
CA ARG A 272 -20.06 -5.30 -2.62
C ARG A 272 -19.22 -6.07 -1.61
N LEU A 273 -17.99 -5.62 -1.37
CA LEU A 273 -17.04 -6.29 -0.46
C LEU A 273 -17.25 -5.91 0.99
N VAL A 274 -17.69 -4.70 1.30
CA VAL A 274 -18.01 -4.29 2.68
C VAL A 274 -19.02 -5.25 3.30
N HIS A 275 -20.06 -5.60 2.59
CA HIS A 275 -21.12 -6.52 3.07
C HIS A 275 -20.66 -8.01 3.11
N ALA A 276 -19.54 -8.32 2.49
CA ALA A 276 -18.92 -9.65 2.56
C ALA A 276 -17.80 -9.74 3.60
N LEU A 277 -17.48 -8.64 4.30
CA LEU A 277 -16.38 -8.56 5.25
C LEU A 277 -16.69 -9.41 6.50
N ALA A 278 -15.86 -10.43 6.76
CA ALA A 278 -15.91 -11.25 7.96
C ALA A 278 -15.03 -10.68 9.09
N SER A 279 -13.81 -10.23 8.75
CA SER A 279 -12.89 -9.62 9.70
C SER A 279 -11.79 -8.84 9.01
N VAL A 280 -11.21 -7.87 9.71
CA VAL A 280 -9.96 -7.20 9.32
C VAL A 280 -9.07 -7.02 10.55
N ASP A 281 -7.75 -7.15 10.36
CA ASP A 281 -6.77 -7.10 11.43
C ASP A 281 -5.41 -6.66 10.91
N THR A 282 -4.47 -6.38 11.85
CA THR A 282 -3.05 -6.24 11.52
C THR A 282 -2.28 -7.48 11.96
N ALA A 283 -1.25 -7.85 11.20
CA ALA A 283 -0.43 -9.04 11.44
C ALA A 283 1.07 -8.70 11.44
N THR A 284 1.77 -9.20 12.45
CA THR A 284 3.23 -9.13 12.56
C THR A 284 3.75 -10.32 13.36
N ALA A 285 4.95 -10.79 13.05
CA ALA A 285 5.59 -11.91 13.78
C ALA A 285 6.19 -11.47 15.12
N VAL A 286 6.56 -10.21 15.22
CA VAL A 286 7.23 -9.62 16.39
C VAL A 286 6.62 -8.25 16.69
N PRO A 287 6.78 -7.72 17.91
CA PRO A 287 6.39 -6.35 18.18
C PRO A 287 7.08 -5.38 17.20
N LEU A 288 6.29 -4.48 16.60
CA LEU A 288 6.84 -3.52 15.66
C LEU A 288 7.87 -2.61 16.30
N PRO A 289 9.03 -2.42 15.68
CA PRO A 289 10.03 -1.49 16.14
C PRO A 289 9.50 -0.05 16.06
N SER A 290 10.00 0.83 16.93
CA SER A 290 9.80 2.27 16.74
C SER A 290 10.90 2.79 15.82
N VAL A 291 10.52 3.29 14.66
CA VAL A 291 11.46 3.82 13.65
C VAL A 291 11.60 5.34 13.76
N THR A 292 12.64 5.86 13.11
CA THR A 292 12.96 7.29 13.02
C THR A 292 13.21 7.66 11.56
N GLU A 293 13.71 8.86 11.29
CA GLU A 293 14.09 9.33 9.94
C GLU A 293 15.37 8.66 9.39
N GLN A 294 15.95 7.70 10.11
CA GLN A 294 17.19 7.01 9.70
C GLN A 294 16.91 5.57 9.24
N PRO A 295 16.40 5.36 8.03
CA PRO A 295 16.05 4.03 7.54
C PRO A 295 17.27 3.11 7.38
N SER A 296 18.47 3.67 7.18
CA SER A 296 19.70 2.88 7.02
C SER A 296 20.05 2.01 8.23
N GLY A 297 19.61 2.40 9.43
CA GLY A 297 19.80 1.62 10.65
C GLY A 297 19.07 0.27 10.65
N ARG A 298 18.15 0.04 9.72
CA ARG A 298 17.36 -1.19 9.64
C ARG A 298 17.71 -2.08 8.43
N ARG A 299 18.77 -1.75 7.70
CA ARG A 299 19.17 -2.45 6.47
C ARG A 299 19.26 -3.98 6.63
N ASP A 300 19.70 -4.46 7.79
CA ASP A 300 19.85 -5.88 8.11
C ASP A 300 18.73 -6.43 9.02
N ALA A 301 17.62 -5.70 9.17
CA ALA A 301 16.53 -6.13 10.01
C ALA A 301 15.83 -7.38 9.43
N PRO A 302 15.57 -8.42 10.26
CA PRO A 302 14.96 -9.66 9.80
C PRO A 302 13.44 -9.58 9.64
N ALA A 303 12.84 -8.43 9.93
CA ALA A 303 11.40 -8.21 9.84
C ALA A 303 11.12 -6.79 9.35
N SER A 304 9.97 -6.59 8.70
CA SER A 304 9.50 -5.27 8.30
C SER A 304 9.19 -4.39 9.52
N ASP A 305 9.35 -3.08 9.36
CA ASP A 305 8.86 -2.07 10.29
C ASP A 305 7.35 -1.79 10.16
N HIS A 306 6.69 -2.45 9.21
CA HIS A 306 5.24 -2.43 9.04
C HIS A 306 4.60 -3.75 9.47
N ALA A 307 3.39 -3.68 10.02
CA ALA A 307 2.47 -4.80 10.12
C ALA A 307 1.64 -4.90 8.84
N ALA A 308 1.38 -6.11 8.38
CA ALA A 308 0.44 -6.33 7.29
C ALA A 308 -0.99 -5.99 7.73
N VAL A 309 -1.82 -5.49 6.82
CA VAL A 309 -3.29 -5.39 7.01
C VAL A 309 -3.95 -6.55 6.28
N VAL A 310 -4.77 -7.32 6.99
CA VAL A 310 -5.38 -8.58 6.51
C VAL A 310 -6.89 -8.49 6.61
N ALA A 311 -7.59 -8.60 5.49
CA ALA A 311 -9.05 -8.61 5.42
C ALA A 311 -9.55 -9.98 4.94
N ARG A 312 -10.60 -10.50 5.60
CA ARG A 312 -11.22 -11.78 5.28
C ARG A 312 -12.65 -11.57 4.84
N PHE A 313 -13.03 -12.19 3.72
CA PHE A 313 -14.32 -12.01 3.07
C PHE A 313 -15.02 -13.34 2.84
N GLU A 314 -16.33 -13.35 3.04
CA GLU A 314 -17.23 -14.44 2.63
C GLU A 314 -17.77 -14.14 1.23
N LEU A 315 -17.00 -14.48 0.21
CA LEU A 315 -17.42 -14.33 -1.19
C LEU A 315 -18.20 -15.59 -1.59
N GLY A 316 -19.49 -15.59 -1.31
CA GLY A 316 -20.42 -16.64 -1.71
C GLY A 316 -21.18 -16.28 -2.98
#